data_21ef72f5162fe818b700108124b6fbfd
#
_entry.id   21ef72f5162fe818b700108124b6fbfd
#
_cell.length_a   1.000
_cell.length_b   1.000
_cell.length_c   1.000
_cell.angle_alpha   90.00
_cell.angle_beta   90.00
_cell.angle_gamma   90.00
#
_symmetry.space_group_name_H-M   'P 1'
#
loop_
_entity.id
_entity.type
_entity.pdbx_description
1 polymer ?
#
loop_
_entity_poly.entity_id
_entity_poly.type
_entity_poly.pdbx_seq_one_letter_code
_entity_poly.pdbx_strand_id
1 'polypeptide(L)'
;MHIPDGVLSINVILSTYVALMGVTYVAFSRISKIWSSSLAGKTSSIAALTFAAQMINWPVPGGTSLHFVGGALSGIVLGPWAGFTAMLIVLLVQALIFHDGGLTALGANAINMAVVAVFSGYVLYKLLGRRSTWIAGFTSGWLSVFLAGALCGVELWLSNPISITPLVVMALWHAALGVIEGAITASAIAYVKKKAPQIIEV
;
A
#
# COMPACT_ATOMS: atom_id res chain seq x y z
N MET A 1 -9.20 3.38 2.31
CA MET A 1 -8.98 2.80 0.96
C MET A 1 -9.52 1.37 0.84
N HIS A 2 -9.93 0.75 1.94
CA HIS A 2 -10.55 -0.59 1.88
C HIS A 2 -11.89 -0.54 1.15
N ILE A 3 -12.00 -1.30 0.06
CA ILE A 3 -13.26 -1.47 -0.68
C ILE A 3 -14.03 -2.62 -0.01
N PRO A 4 -15.28 -2.42 0.44
CA PRO A 4 -16.08 -3.47 1.04
C PRO A 4 -16.67 -4.42 -0.02
N ASP A 5 -17.25 -5.54 0.43
CA ASP A 5 -17.95 -6.47 -0.45
C ASP A 5 -19.18 -5.84 -1.11
N GLY A 6 -19.51 -6.30 -2.30
CA GLY A 6 -20.70 -5.88 -3.04
C GLY A 6 -20.56 -4.54 -3.81
N VAL A 7 -19.42 -3.87 -3.74
CA VAL A 7 -19.19 -2.57 -4.40
C VAL A 7 -18.60 -2.73 -5.82
N LEU A 8 -17.73 -3.71 -6.00
CA LEU A 8 -17.05 -3.93 -7.28
C LEU A 8 -17.86 -4.81 -8.22
N SER A 9 -17.79 -4.50 -9.51
CA SER A 9 -18.32 -5.37 -10.56
C SER A 9 -17.49 -6.66 -10.68
N ILE A 10 -18.14 -7.75 -11.14
CA ILE A 10 -17.48 -9.04 -11.28
C ILE A 10 -16.23 -8.99 -12.19
N ASN A 11 -16.24 -8.14 -13.22
CA ASN A 11 -15.09 -7.99 -14.11
C ASN A 11 -13.88 -7.38 -13.39
N VAL A 12 -14.10 -6.37 -12.55
CA VAL A 12 -13.03 -5.76 -11.72
C VAL A 12 -12.54 -6.75 -10.67
N ILE A 13 -13.45 -7.48 -10.02
CA ILE A 13 -13.09 -8.54 -9.05
C ILE A 13 -12.17 -9.57 -9.73
N LEU A 14 -12.60 -10.16 -10.82
CA LEU A 14 -11.84 -11.23 -11.50
C LEU A 14 -10.50 -10.72 -12.01
N SER A 15 -10.44 -9.54 -12.65
CA SER A 15 -9.20 -8.99 -13.18
C SER A 15 -8.18 -8.68 -12.08
N THR A 16 -8.63 -8.11 -10.97
CA THR A 16 -7.74 -7.79 -9.83
C THR A 16 -7.25 -9.04 -9.11
N TYR A 17 -8.07 -10.08 -8.99
CA TYR A 17 -7.63 -11.37 -8.45
C TYR A 17 -6.62 -12.08 -9.36
N VAL A 18 -6.83 -12.10 -10.68
CA VAL A 18 -5.87 -12.67 -11.64
C VAL A 18 -4.53 -11.92 -11.56
N ALA A 19 -4.58 -10.58 -11.51
CA ALA A 19 -3.37 -9.76 -11.34
C ALA A 19 -2.67 -10.06 -10.00
N LEU A 20 -3.42 -10.14 -8.91
CA LEU A 20 -2.87 -10.46 -7.59
C LEU A 20 -2.22 -11.85 -7.56
N MET A 21 -2.85 -12.86 -8.15
CA MET A 21 -2.26 -14.21 -8.24
C MET A 21 -0.92 -14.19 -9.00
N GLY A 22 -0.85 -13.47 -10.12
CA GLY A 22 0.38 -13.30 -10.88
C GLY A 22 1.49 -12.65 -10.08
N VAL A 23 1.19 -11.52 -9.41
CA VAL A 23 2.17 -10.84 -8.57
C VAL A 23 2.60 -11.69 -7.38
N THR A 24 1.67 -12.39 -6.73
CA THR A 24 1.96 -13.28 -5.59
C THR A 24 2.88 -14.44 -6.01
N TYR A 25 2.64 -15.03 -7.18
CA TYR A 25 3.53 -16.07 -7.72
C TYR A 25 4.96 -15.56 -7.92
N VAL A 26 5.11 -14.36 -8.53
CA VAL A 26 6.42 -13.75 -8.73
C VAL A 26 7.05 -13.39 -7.38
N ALA A 27 6.29 -12.80 -6.46
CA ALA A 27 6.76 -12.44 -5.12
C ALA A 27 7.28 -13.66 -4.36
N PHE A 28 6.53 -14.77 -4.37
CA PHE A 28 6.95 -16.03 -3.75
C PHE A 28 8.26 -16.55 -4.33
N SER A 29 8.39 -16.54 -5.66
CA SER A 29 9.62 -17.01 -6.32
C SER A 29 10.85 -16.10 -6.03
N ARG A 30 10.62 -14.82 -5.77
CA ARG A 30 11.70 -13.87 -5.44
C ARG A 30 12.08 -13.94 -3.96
N ILE A 31 11.08 -13.94 -3.08
CA ILE A 31 11.32 -13.88 -1.64
C ILE A 31 11.87 -15.20 -1.09
N SER A 32 11.48 -16.34 -1.64
CA SER A 32 11.99 -17.66 -1.22
C SER A 32 13.51 -17.80 -1.34
N LYS A 33 14.15 -17.03 -2.24
CA LYS A 33 15.60 -17.02 -2.45
C LYS A 33 16.39 -16.21 -1.42
N ILE A 34 15.71 -15.28 -0.72
CA ILE A 34 16.35 -14.33 0.22
C ILE A 34 15.76 -14.45 1.63
N TRP A 35 14.79 -15.37 1.84
CA TRP A 35 14.12 -15.53 3.11
C TRP A 35 15.06 -15.95 4.22
N SER A 36 15.02 -15.24 5.32
CA SER A 36 15.83 -15.52 6.52
C SER A 36 15.02 -15.16 7.77
N SER A 37 15.43 -15.68 8.93
CA SER A 37 14.81 -15.32 10.21
C SER A 37 14.85 -13.81 10.49
N SER A 38 15.94 -13.16 10.10
CA SER A 38 16.08 -11.70 10.22
C SER A 38 15.07 -10.97 9.33
N LEU A 39 14.92 -11.38 8.06
CA LEU A 39 13.93 -10.77 7.14
C LEU A 39 12.50 -11.04 7.62
N ALA A 40 12.23 -12.25 8.11
CA ALA A 40 10.93 -12.58 8.70
C ALA A 40 10.57 -11.66 9.87
N GLY A 41 11.52 -11.44 10.80
CA GLY A 41 11.33 -10.52 11.93
C GLY A 41 11.05 -9.07 11.49
N LYS A 42 11.84 -8.55 10.53
CA LYS A 42 11.61 -7.21 9.95
C LYS A 42 10.22 -7.13 9.28
N THR A 43 9.86 -8.12 8.47
CA THR A 43 8.58 -8.19 7.76
C THR A 43 7.41 -8.20 8.73
N SER A 44 7.47 -9.02 9.78
CA SER A 44 6.43 -9.09 10.81
C SER A 44 6.30 -7.78 11.59
N SER A 45 7.42 -7.13 11.92
CA SER A 45 7.41 -5.85 12.64
C SER A 45 6.79 -4.73 11.81
N ILE A 46 7.13 -4.64 10.53
CA ILE A 46 6.54 -3.66 9.61
C ILE A 46 5.05 -3.96 9.38
N ALA A 47 4.68 -5.23 9.22
CA ALA A 47 3.28 -5.63 9.08
C ALA A 47 2.46 -5.24 10.33
N ALA A 48 2.95 -5.53 11.53
CA ALA A 48 2.27 -5.17 12.79
C ALA A 48 2.12 -3.65 12.95
N LEU A 49 3.17 -2.88 12.66
CA LEU A 49 3.14 -1.41 12.70
C LEU A 49 2.11 -0.86 11.69
N THR A 50 2.15 -1.36 10.46
CA THR A 50 1.24 -0.93 9.40
C THR A 50 -0.21 -1.29 9.73
N PHE A 51 -0.44 -2.51 10.23
CA PHE A 51 -1.76 -2.94 10.68
C PHE A 51 -2.31 -1.98 11.74
N ALA A 52 -1.54 -1.70 12.80
CA ALA A 52 -1.97 -0.79 13.86
C ALA A 52 -2.30 0.62 13.35
N ALA A 53 -1.48 1.15 12.43
CA ALA A 53 -1.71 2.46 11.83
C ALA A 53 -2.95 2.48 10.93
N GLN A 54 -3.22 1.41 10.18
CA GLN A 54 -4.37 1.28 9.29
C GLN A 54 -5.70 1.11 10.04
N MET A 55 -5.68 0.63 11.28
CA MET A 55 -6.91 0.53 12.10
C MET A 55 -7.50 1.89 12.46
N ILE A 56 -6.74 2.97 12.33
CA ILE A 56 -7.25 4.35 12.44
C ILE A 56 -7.78 4.75 11.07
N ASN A 57 -9.05 4.49 10.82
CA ASN A 57 -9.69 4.83 9.56
C ASN A 57 -11.00 5.60 9.76
N TRP A 58 -11.43 6.29 8.71
CA TRP A 58 -12.70 7.01 8.65
C TRP A 58 -13.30 6.97 7.24
N PRO A 59 -14.64 6.98 7.13
CA PRO A 59 -15.31 6.91 5.84
C PRO A 59 -15.11 8.19 5.03
N VAL A 60 -15.01 8.02 3.70
CA VAL A 60 -14.95 9.11 2.73
C VAL A 60 -16.29 9.16 1.99
N PRO A 61 -17.08 10.25 2.12
CA PRO A 61 -18.32 10.38 1.37
C PRO A 61 -18.09 10.31 -0.15
N GLY A 62 -18.84 9.43 -0.82
CA GLY A 62 -18.67 9.19 -2.26
C GLY A 62 -17.48 8.34 -2.66
N GLY A 63 -16.73 7.81 -1.69
CA GLY A 63 -15.61 6.91 -1.88
C GLY A 63 -15.72 5.67 -0.98
N THR A 64 -14.59 5.25 -0.41
CA THR A 64 -14.53 4.13 0.54
C THR A 64 -14.06 4.61 1.92
N SER A 65 -12.83 4.36 2.30
CA SER A 65 -12.24 4.79 3.57
C SER A 65 -10.91 5.51 3.35
N LEU A 66 -10.51 6.29 4.33
CA LEU A 66 -9.25 6.99 4.39
C LEU A 66 -8.50 6.54 5.64
N HIS A 67 -7.26 6.11 5.48
CA HIS A 67 -6.38 5.66 6.55
C HIS A 67 -4.92 5.72 6.08
N PHE A 68 -3.98 5.62 7.00
CA PHE A 68 -2.56 5.43 6.67
C PHE A 68 -2.39 4.17 5.79
N VAL A 69 -1.60 4.24 4.73
CA VAL A 69 -1.40 3.10 3.82
C VAL A 69 -0.15 2.30 4.18
N GLY A 70 0.98 2.98 4.35
CA GLY A 70 2.25 2.37 4.76
C GLY A 70 3.00 1.65 3.64
N GLY A 71 2.48 1.68 2.41
CA GLY A 71 3.08 0.95 1.29
C GLY A 71 4.48 1.40 0.96
N ALA A 72 4.70 2.72 0.81
CA ALA A 72 6.03 3.26 0.55
C ALA A 72 7.03 2.92 1.65
N LEU A 73 6.64 3.08 2.92
CA LEU A 73 7.50 2.74 4.06
C LEU A 73 7.89 1.26 4.03
N SER A 74 6.92 0.38 3.82
CA SER A 74 7.15 -1.07 3.72
C SER A 74 8.12 -1.42 2.58
N GLY A 75 7.91 -0.82 1.39
CA GLY A 75 8.76 -1.04 0.22
C GLY A 75 10.19 -0.53 0.40
N ILE A 76 10.37 0.65 1.02
CA ILE A 76 11.68 1.25 1.25
C ILE A 76 12.49 0.46 2.29
N VAL A 77 11.84 0.04 3.37
CA VAL A 77 12.51 -0.67 4.48
C VAL A 77 12.81 -2.12 4.15
N LEU A 78 11.88 -2.82 3.51
CA LEU A 78 11.96 -4.27 3.28
C LEU A 78 12.36 -4.65 1.85
N GLY A 79 12.45 -3.68 0.95
CA GLY A 79 12.46 -3.97 -0.47
C GLY A 79 11.06 -4.32 -1.01
N PRO A 80 10.88 -4.36 -2.35
CA PRO A 80 9.55 -4.41 -2.94
C PRO A 80 8.81 -5.73 -2.66
N TRP A 81 9.51 -6.86 -2.65
CA TRP A 81 8.87 -8.18 -2.49
C TRP A 81 8.50 -8.50 -1.04
N ALA A 82 9.38 -8.19 -0.09
CA ALA A 82 9.06 -8.37 1.33
C ALA A 82 8.07 -7.31 1.81
N GLY A 83 8.13 -6.09 1.25
CA GLY A 83 7.13 -5.04 1.47
C GLY A 83 5.74 -5.45 0.96
N PHE A 84 5.66 -6.00 -0.25
CA PHE A 84 4.43 -6.61 -0.78
C PHE A 84 3.89 -7.69 0.17
N THR A 85 4.76 -8.60 0.62
CA THR A 85 4.36 -9.70 1.51
C THR A 85 3.83 -9.17 2.84
N ALA A 86 4.51 -8.19 3.45
CA ALA A 86 4.04 -7.55 4.69
C ALA A 86 2.64 -6.95 4.52
N MET A 87 2.44 -6.18 3.44
CA MET A 87 1.16 -5.55 3.15
C MET A 87 0.06 -6.57 2.84
N LEU A 88 0.36 -7.62 2.09
CA LEU A 88 -0.62 -8.68 1.79
C LEU A 88 -1.07 -9.39 3.07
N ILE A 89 -0.14 -9.69 4.00
CA ILE A 89 -0.47 -10.27 5.30
C ILE A 89 -1.41 -9.34 6.09
N VAL A 90 -1.11 -8.05 6.13
CA VAL A 90 -1.97 -7.05 6.81
C VAL A 90 -3.38 -7.10 6.26
N LEU A 91 -3.53 -7.02 4.92
CA LEU A 91 -4.83 -7.01 4.26
C LEU A 91 -5.61 -8.31 4.44
N LEU A 92 -4.92 -9.45 4.45
CA LEU A 92 -5.54 -10.74 4.75
C LEU A 92 -6.08 -10.80 6.18
N VAL A 93 -5.30 -10.34 7.16
CA VAL A 93 -5.73 -10.27 8.57
C VAL A 93 -6.91 -9.32 8.73
N GLN A 94 -6.87 -8.15 8.09
CA GLN A 94 -7.96 -7.18 8.13
C GLN A 94 -9.25 -7.73 7.53
N ALA A 95 -9.18 -8.33 6.35
CA ALA A 95 -10.36 -8.87 5.67
C ALA A 95 -10.94 -10.10 6.37
N LEU A 96 -10.10 -11.04 6.83
CA LEU A 96 -10.54 -12.32 7.37
C LEU A 96 -10.95 -12.26 8.85
N ILE A 97 -10.28 -11.42 9.65
CA ILE A 97 -10.46 -11.39 11.10
C ILE A 97 -11.25 -10.17 11.53
N PHE A 98 -10.92 -9.00 10.94
CA PHE A 98 -11.50 -7.72 11.37
C PHE A 98 -12.64 -7.24 10.45
N HIS A 99 -12.90 -7.92 9.34
CA HIS A 99 -13.88 -7.52 8.32
C HIS A 99 -13.68 -6.08 7.82
N ASP A 100 -12.42 -5.61 7.85
CA ASP A 100 -12.03 -4.31 7.29
C ASP A 100 -11.51 -4.52 5.86
N GLY A 101 -12.39 -4.22 4.88
CA GLY A 101 -12.25 -4.59 3.48
C GLY A 101 -12.96 -5.90 3.12
N GLY A 102 -13.56 -5.92 1.92
CA GLY A 102 -14.31 -7.08 1.42
C GLY A 102 -13.42 -8.22 0.98
N LEU A 103 -13.87 -9.46 1.21
CA LEU A 103 -13.20 -10.65 0.66
C LEU A 103 -13.25 -10.65 -0.87
N THR A 104 -14.39 -10.29 -1.46
CA THR A 104 -14.52 -10.19 -2.93
C THR A 104 -13.68 -9.06 -3.49
N ALA A 105 -13.41 -8.02 -2.71
CA ALA A 105 -12.58 -6.87 -3.06
C ALA A 105 -11.10 -7.02 -2.68
N LEU A 106 -10.70 -8.13 -2.06
CA LEU A 106 -9.33 -8.33 -1.58
C LEU A 106 -8.30 -8.22 -2.72
N GLY A 107 -8.65 -8.68 -3.93
CA GLY A 107 -7.81 -8.52 -5.12
C GLY A 107 -7.47 -7.05 -5.39
N ALA A 108 -8.49 -6.20 -5.46
CA ALA A 108 -8.36 -4.76 -5.68
C ALA A 108 -7.62 -4.07 -4.52
N ASN A 109 -8.02 -4.34 -3.28
CA ASN A 109 -7.36 -3.79 -2.10
C ASN A 109 -5.86 -4.13 -2.06
N ALA A 110 -5.49 -5.37 -2.41
CA ALA A 110 -4.08 -5.79 -2.46
C ALA A 110 -3.33 -5.16 -3.64
N ILE A 111 -3.93 -5.04 -4.82
CA ILE A 111 -3.31 -4.33 -5.95
C ILE A 111 -3.05 -2.87 -5.58
N ASN A 112 -3.98 -2.19 -4.97
CA ASN A 112 -3.83 -0.79 -4.59
C ASN A 112 -2.74 -0.61 -3.51
N MET A 113 -2.81 -1.34 -2.41
CA MET A 113 -1.99 -1.09 -1.22
C MET A 113 -0.72 -1.93 -1.17
N ALA A 114 -0.75 -3.20 -1.60
CA ALA A 114 0.44 -4.05 -1.56
C ALA A 114 1.25 -4.00 -2.86
N VAL A 115 0.63 -3.69 -4.00
CA VAL A 115 1.37 -3.56 -5.27
C VAL A 115 1.66 -2.09 -5.55
N VAL A 116 0.65 -1.29 -5.89
CA VAL A 116 0.87 0.08 -6.36
C VAL A 116 1.59 0.93 -5.32
N ALA A 117 1.13 0.95 -4.07
CA ALA A 117 1.77 1.78 -3.06
C ALA A 117 3.19 1.31 -2.71
N VAL A 118 3.42 -0.01 -2.60
CA VAL A 118 4.75 -0.54 -2.25
C VAL A 118 5.75 -0.30 -3.37
N PHE A 119 5.42 -0.70 -4.60
CA PHE A 119 6.37 -0.64 -5.71
C PHE A 119 6.63 0.79 -6.18
N SER A 120 5.60 1.65 -6.26
CA SER A 120 5.81 3.05 -6.61
C SER A 120 6.64 3.78 -5.57
N GLY A 121 6.37 3.56 -4.27
CA GLY A 121 7.14 4.13 -3.17
C GLY A 121 8.61 3.69 -3.22
N TYR A 122 8.87 2.39 -3.39
CA TYR A 122 10.22 1.85 -3.52
C TYR A 122 10.98 2.45 -4.71
N VAL A 123 10.38 2.43 -5.91
CA VAL A 123 11.03 2.92 -7.13
C VAL A 123 11.34 4.40 -7.02
N LEU A 124 10.40 5.21 -6.57
CA LEU A 124 10.61 6.65 -6.40
C LEU A 124 11.72 6.96 -5.40
N TYR A 125 11.71 6.26 -4.27
CA TYR A 125 12.75 6.45 -3.28
C TYR A 125 14.13 6.07 -3.82
N LYS A 126 14.23 4.98 -4.57
CA LYS A 126 15.48 4.56 -5.22
C LYS A 126 16.00 5.57 -6.24
N LEU A 127 15.09 6.21 -6.98
CA LEU A 127 15.44 7.23 -7.96
C LEU A 127 15.88 8.55 -7.32
N LEU A 128 15.22 8.97 -6.24
CA LEU A 128 15.38 10.29 -5.62
C LEU A 128 16.31 10.28 -4.39
N GLY A 129 16.52 9.14 -3.76
CA GLY A 129 17.21 9.00 -2.47
C GLY A 129 18.68 9.44 -2.46
N ARG A 130 19.30 9.48 -3.65
CA ARG A 130 20.68 10.01 -3.80
C ARG A 130 20.79 11.50 -3.55
N ARG A 131 19.72 12.28 -3.72
CA ARG A 131 19.74 13.75 -3.57
C ARG A 131 19.41 14.17 -2.14
N SER A 132 18.34 13.66 -1.58
CA SER A 132 17.90 13.98 -0.22
C SER A 132 17.00 12.88 0.30
N THR A 133 17.37 12.29 1.45
CA THR A 133 16.57 11.27 2.13
C THR A 133 15.17 11.76 2.46
N TRP A 134 15.06 13.02 2.92
CA TRP A 134 13.78 13.58 3.34
C TRP A 134 12.86 13.85 2.13
N ILE A 135 13.39 14.51 1.09
CA ILE A 135 12.61 14.78 -0.14
C ILE A 135 12.18 13.47 -0.78
N ALA A 136 13.10 12.50 -0.90
CA ALA A 136 12.77 11.19 -1.46
C ALA A 136 11.71 10.45 -0.64
N GLY A 137 11.83 10.44 0.69
CA GLY A 137 10.85 9.81 1.58
C GLY A 137 9.49 10.47 1.48
N PHE A 138 9.43 11.80 1.50
CA PHE A 138 8.19 12.56 1.37
C PHE A 138 7.50 12.30 0.03
N THR A 139 8.24 12.48 -1.07
CA THR A 139 7.68 12.31 -2.43
C THR A 139 7.20 10.86 -2.64
N SER A 140 7.97 9.88 -2.16
CA SER A 140 7.61 8.46 -2.26
C SER A 140 6.35 8.14 -1.46
N GLY A 141 6.26 8.60 -0.22
CA GLY A 141 5.08 8.42 0.61
C GLY A 141 3.85 9.09 0.00
N TRP A 142 3.97 10.36 -0.38
CA TRP A 142 2.89 11.13 -0.97
C TRP A 142 2.35 10.50 -2.27
N LEU A 143 3.25 10.24 -3.23
CA LEU A 143 2.83 9.76 -4.55
C LEU A 143 2.30 8.32 -4.50
N SER A 144 2.85 7.47 -3.63
CA SER A 144 2.37 6.09 -3.46
C SER A 144 0.91 6.04 -3.00
N VAL A 145 0.55 6.88 -2.03
CA VAL A 145 -0.82 6.99 -1.50
C VAL A 145 -1.76 7.58 -2.55
N PHE A 146 -1.31 8.62 -3.23
CA PHE A 146 -2.08 9.23 -4.32
C PHE A 146 -2.39 8.23 -5.43
N LEU A 147 -1.39 7.49 -5.92
CA LEU A 147 -1.57 6.51 -6.99
C LEU A 147 -2.49 5.36 -6.57
N ALA A 148 -2.32 4.85 -5.36
CA ALA A 148 -3.17 3.79 -4.83
C ALA A 148 -4.63 4.26 -4.67
N GLY A 149 -4.85 5.47 -4.14
CA GLY A 149 -6.18 6.05 -4.02
C GLY A 149 -6.82 6.37 -5.37
N ALA A 150 -6.06 6.87 -6.32
CA ALA A 150 -6.53 7.12 -7.69
C ALA A 150 -6.94 5.82 -8.40
N LEU A 151 -6.14 4.75 -8.26
CA LEU A 151 -6.48 3.44 -8.82
C LEU A 151 -7.74 2.85 -8.16
N CYS A 152 -7.87 2.96 -6.84
CA CYS A 152 -9.11 2.59 -6.14
C CYS A 152 -10.31 3.35 -6.72
N GLY A 153 -10.17 4.66 -6.96
CA GLY A 153 -11.20 5.47 -7.62
C GLY A 153 -11.55 4.99 -9.03
N VAL A 154 -10.55 4.57 -9.82
CA VAL A 154 -10.75 3.97 -11.15
C VAL A 154 -11.52 2.66 -11.05
N GLU A 155 -11.17 1.77 -10.12
CA GLU A 155 -11.86 0.49 -9.90
C GLU A 155 -13.34 0.69 -9.52
N LEU A 156 -13.63 1.66 -8.66
CA LEU A 156 -15.00 2.04 -8.29
C LEU A 156 -15.77 2.59 -9.48
N TRP A 157 -15.14 3.46 -10.27
CA TRP A 157 -15.75 4.02 -11.47
C TRP A 157 -16.01 2.96 -12.54
N LEU A 158 -15.06 2.07 -12.79
CA LEU A 158 -15.23 0.94 -13.73
C LEU A 158 -16.34 -0.03 -13.28
N SER A 159 -16.57 -0.13 -11.98
CA SER A 159 -17.65 -0.97 -11.42
C SER A 159 -19.01 -0.31 -11.55
N ASN A 160 -19.08 1.02 -11.54
CA ASN A 160 -20.31 1.81 -11.72
C ASN A 160 -20.01 3.11 -12.49
N PRO A 161 -19.97 3.07 -13.84
CA PRO A 161 -19.53 4.20 -14.67
C PRO A 161 -20.55 5.34 -14.80
N ILE A 162 -21.66 5.30 -14.06
CA ILE A 162 -22.69 6.35 -14.07
C ILE A 162 -22.13 7.67 -13.50
N SER A 163 -21.24 7.61 -12.53
CA SER A 163 -20.65 8.79 -11.87
C SER A 163 -19.13 8.70 -11.78
N ILE A 164 -18.46 9.80 -12.17
CA ILE A 164 -17.01 9.97 -11.98
C ILE A 164 -16.65 10.36 -10.53
N THR A 165 -17.63 10.61 -9.69
CA THR A 165 -17.43 11.07 -8.31
C THR A 165 -16.45 10.19 -7.51
N PRO A 166 -16.54 8.85 -7.52
CA PRO A 166 -15.61 8.01 -6.76
C PRO A 166 -14.15 8.23 -7.16
N LEU A 167 -13.88 8.36 -8.47
CA LEU A 167 -12.54 8.63 -8.99
C LEU A 167 -11.98 9.95 -8.45
N VAL A 168 -12.74 11.03 -8.58
CA VAL A 168 -12.32 12.37 -8.16
C VAL A 168 -12.15 12.43 -6.63
N VAL A 169 -13.12 11.91 -5.90
CA VAL A 169 -13.13 11.94 -4.43
C VAL A 169 -11.93 11.13 -3.89
N MET A 170 -11.72 9.91 -4.36
CA MET A 170 -10.61 9.09 -3.91
C MET A 170 -9.25 9.73 -4.24
N ALA A 171 -9.06 10.27 -5.44
CA ALA A 171 -7.83 10.95 -5.81
C ALA A 171 -7.55 12.17 -4.92
N LEU A 172 -8.53 13.05 -4.71
CA LEU A 172 -8.36 14.28 -3.92
C LEU A 172 -8.07 13.98 -2.43
N TRP A 173 -8.86 13.09 -1.81
CA TRP A 173 -8.65 12.75 -0.41
C TRP A 173 -7.32 12.04 -0.17
N HIS A 174 -6.88 11.17 -1.09
CA HIS A 174 -5.60 10.49 -0.97
C HIS A 174 -4.42 11.42 -1.33
N ALA A 175 -4.62 12.43 -2.18
CA ALA A 175 -3.63 13.50 -2.35
C ALA A 175 -3.43 14.30 -1.05
N ALA A 176 -4.50 14.63 -0.35
CA ALA A 176 -4.44 15.32 0.95
C ALA A 176 -3.80 14.44 2.05
N LEU A 177 -4.26 13.19 2.20
CA LEU A 177 -3.67 12.23 3.15
C LEU A 177 -2.20 11.98 2.85
N GLY A 178 -1.84 11.92 1.58
CA GLY A 178 -0.47 11.69 1.13
C GLY A 178 0.53 12.70 1.69
N VAL A 179 0.11 13.94 1.96
CA VAL A 179 0.98 14.95 2.61
C VAL A 179 1.39 14.48 4.01
N ILE A 180 0.44 13.96 4.78
CA ILE A 180 0.70 13.42 6.13
C ILE A 180 1.56 12.16 6.03
N GLU A 181 1.18 11.22 5.16
CA GLU A 181 1.92 9.97 4.99
C GLU A 181 3.32 10.19 4.43
N GLY A 182 3.49 11.15 3.53
CA GLY A 182 4.80 11.58 3.03
C GLY A 182 5.70 12.12 4.13
N ALA A 183 5.16 12.96 5.01
CA ALA A 183 5.90 13.50 6.16
C ALA A 183 6.28 12.40 7.17
N ILE A 184 5.38 11.46 7.46
CA ILE A 184 5.64 10.31 8.34
C ILE A 184 6.72 9.42 7.73
N THR A 185 6.59 9.06 6.45
CA THR A 185 7.55 8.22 5.72
C THR A 185 8.93 8.88 5.70
N ALA A 186 9.03 10.17 5.35
CA ALA A 186 10.29 10.90 5.34
C ALA A 186 10.97 10.90 6.70
N SER A 187 10.20 11.18 7.75
CA SER A 187 10.71 11.24 9.13
C SER A 187 11.17 9.86 9.62
N ALA A 188 10.38 8.82 9.35
CA ALA A 188 10.72 7.44 9.72
C ALA A 188 12.00 6.98 9.02
N ILE A 189 12.12 7.19 7.70
CA ILE A 189 13.30 6.81 6.94
C ILE A 189 14.55 7.60 7.37
N ALA A 190 14.42 8.92 7.59
CA ALA A 190 15.52 9.73 8.08
C ALA A 190 16.01 9.27 9.47
N TYR A 191 15.09 8.92 10.36
CA TYR A 191 15.40 8.38 11.67
C TYR A 191 16.12 7.03 11.59
N VAL A 192 15.56 6.09 10.80
CA VAL A 192 16.15 4.75 10.63
C VAL A 192 17.54 4.84 10.00
N LYS A 193 17.72 5.66 8.96
CA LYS A 193 19.06 5.87 8.36
C LYS A 193 20.09 6.40 9.36
N LYS A 194 19.66 7.25 10.30
CA LYS A 194 20.56 7.80 11.33
C LYS A 194 20.92 6.80 12.42
N LYS A 195 19.96 5.95 12.83
CA LYS A 195 20.10 5.07 14.00
C LYS A 195 20.45 3.62 13.65
N ALA A 196 19.98 3.13 12.53
CA ALA A 196 20.11 1.73 12.13
C ALA A 196 20.11 1.60 10.58
N PRO A 197 21.12 2.16 9.90
CA PRO A 197 21.15 2.21 8.43
C PRO A 197 21.08 0.82 7.77
N GLN A 198 21.53 -0.22 8.48
CA GLN A 198 21.50 -1.62 8.02
C GLN A 198 20.08 -2.22 7.91
N ILE A 199 19.06 -1.51 8.38
CA ILE A 199 17.67 -1.99 8.28
C ILE A 199 17.09 -1.69 6.89
N ILE A 200 17.55 -0.63 6.22
CA ILE A 200 17.00 -0.17 4.94
C ILE A 200 17.61 -0.97 3.79
N GLU A 201 16.76 -1.53 2.93
CA GLU A 201 17.17 -2.34 1.77
C GLU A 201 17.52 -1.51 0.50
N VAL A 202 17.29 -0.17 0.52
CA VAL A 202 17.50 0.72 -0.64
C VAL A 202 18.70 1.65 -0.43
#